data_f0e1835ec6eb0d89429293d2f6eddadb
#
_entry.id   f0e1835ec6eb0d89429293d2f6eddadb
#
_cell.length_a   1.000
_cell.length_b   1.000
_cell.length_c   1.000
_cell.angle_alpha   90.00
_cell.angle_beta   90.00
_cell.angle_gamma   90.00
#
_symmetry.space_group_name_H-M   'P 1'
#
loop_
_entity.id
_entity.type
_entity.pdbx_description
1 polymer ?
#
loop_
_entity_poly.entity_id
_entity_poly.type
_entity_poly.pdbx_seq_one_letter_code
_entity_poly.pdbx_strand_id
1 'polypeptide(L)'
;MDRHGQRREALRRTLAASDAQAVLVSSTTNVRYLTGFTGESSVLLLAPDRDLLISDGRFTTQIAQECPGLETAIRPSGRELNQEIARAVTGLGLTRLAFEAASWTVADYESIREAVPGVALIGVRGWVEALRRVKDEEEIAAIRAAVRCAERAFTMVRAGLREGDTEKDVADALEGGLRRCGATAASFPPIVAVGVNAALPHARPTTTARIGDADFVLIDWGASGQPYKSDLTRVLVTGKVSPKFATIYRTVLTAQEQAIAAIRPGVPAQQVDALARTVIEAAGYGDFFDHGLGHGVGMEIHEAPRLRKESPDLLEAGMVVTIEPGIYLPDWGGIRIEDDVLVTPDGREVLSHIPKSLDSVQMD
;
A
#
# COMPACT_ATOMS: atom_id res chain seq x y z
N MET A 1 -14.77 24.15 2.96
CA MET A 1 -13.52 23.55 3.45
C MET A 1 -13.10 22.57 2.40
N ASP A 2 -11.87 22.61 1.94
CA ASP A 2 -11.35 21.68 0.98
C ASP A 2 -11.16 20.27 1.59
N ARG A 3 -10.84 19.28 0.79
CA ARG A 3 -10.65 17.89 1.20
C ARG A 3 -9.58 17.74 2.31
N HIS A 4 -8.46 18.44 2.15
CA HIS A 4 -7.38 18.39 3.15
C HIS A 4 -7.78 19.05 4.47
N GLY A 5 -8.53 20.13 4.41
CA GLY A 5 -9.12 20.76 5.60
C GLY A 5 -10.09 19.85 6.34
N GLN A 6 -10.93 19.07 5.61
CA GLN A 6 -11.83 18.09 6.23
C GLN A 6 -11.04 16.97 6.94
N ARG A 7 -9.92 16.52 6.35
CA ARG A 7 -9.03 15.51 6.94
C ARG A 7 -8.32 16.02 8.19
N ARG A 8 -7.84 17.29 8.16
CA ARG A 8 -7.26 17.93 9.36
C ARG A 8 -8.29 18.08 10.47
N GLU A 9 -9.54 18.42 10.12
CA GLU A 9 -10.62 18.50 11.11
C GLU A 9 -10.98 17.12 11.69
N ALA A 10 -10.92 16.04 10.90
CA ALA A 10 -11.07 14.69 11.42
C ALA A 10 -9.95 14.33 12.41
N LEU A 11 -8.70 14.70 12.12
CA LEU A 11 -7.57 14.50 13.04
C LEU A 11 -7.72 15.35 14.33
N ARG A 12 -8.28 16.58 14.24
CA ARG A 12 -8.59 17.39 15.43
C ARG A 12 -9.57 16.72 16.38
N ARG A 13 -10.57 16.02 15.84
CA ARG A 13 -11.50 15.25 16.69
C ARG A 13 -10.77 14.14 17.45
N THR A 14 -9.81 13.46 16.83
CA THR A 14 -8.96 12.48 17.50
C THR A 14 -8.08 13.14 18.56
N LEU A 15 -7.47 14.28 18.24
CA LEU A 15 -6.67 15.06 19.18
C LEU A 15 -7.50 15.49 20.40
N ALA A 16 -8.70 16.01 20.18
CA ALA A 16 -9.60 16.46 21.26
C ALA A 16 -10.04 15.34 22.21
N ALA A 17 -10.04 14.09 21.75
CA ALA A 17 -10.32 12.92 22.58
C ALA A 17 -9.08 12.38 23.34
N SER A 18 -7.93 13.05 23.21
CA SER A 18 -6.66 12.68 23.84
C SER A 18 -6.24 13.70 24.90
N ASP A 19 -5.17 13.37 25.61
CA ASP A 19 -4.55 14.28 26.58
C ASP A 19 -3.56 15.28 25.95
N ALA A 20 -3.32 15.23 24.65
CA ALA A 20 -2.37 16.10 23.97
C ALA A 20 -3.02 17.45 23.58
N GLN A 21 -2.21 18.49 23.52
CA GLN A 21 -2.64 19.84 23.11
C GLN A 21 -2.43 20.06 21.59
N ALA A 22 -1.50 19.31 20.99
CA ALA A 22 -1.24 19.34 19.57
C ALA A 22 -0.70 17.96 19.12
N VAL A 23 -0.72 17.72 17.82
CA VAL A 23 -0.06 16.54 17.22
C VAL A 23 0.92 16.98 16.15
N LEU A 24 2.13 16.41 16.19
CA LEU A 24 3.15 16.55 15.18
C LEU A 24 3.09 15.36 14.23
N VAL A 25 2.68 15.62 13.00
CA VAL A 25 2.63 14.63 11.91
C VAL A 25 3.92 14.75 11.09
N SER A 26 4.70 13.69 11.03
CA SER A 26 6.04 13.65 10.44
C SER A 26 6.21 12.66 9.31
N SER A 27 5.33 11.66 9.20
CA SER A 27 5.27 10.78 8.03
C SER A 27 4.96 11.60 6.77
N THR A 28 5.84 11.55 5.77
CA THR A 28 5.65 12.27 4.48
C THR A 28 4.32 11.92 3.83
N THR A 29 3.91 10.65 3.90
CA THR A 29 2.60 10.19 3.41
C THR A 29 1.45 10.86 4.15
N ASN A 30 1.55 10.95 5.48
CA ASN A 30 0.51 11.57 6.32
C ASN A 30 0.46 13.09 6.18
N VAL A 31 1.62 13.75 6.07
CA VAL A 31 1.69 15.18 5.75
C VAL A 31 1.01 15.45 4.41
N ARG A 32 1.34 14.68 3.37
CA ARG A 32 0.70 14.79 2.05
C ARG A 32 -0.81 14.55 2.11
N TYR A 33 -1.26 13.54 2.84
CA TYR A 33 -2.68 13.23 3.02
C TYR A 33 -3.46 14.39 3.64
N LEU A 34 -2.86 15.06 4.63
CA LEU A 34 -3.49 16.13 5.39
C LEU A 34 -3.37 17.53 4.75
N THR A 35 -2.39 17.74 3.86
CA THR A 35 -2.08 19.07 3.32
C THR A 35 -2.13 19.16 1.80
N GLY A 36 -1.95 18.05 1.10
CA GLY A 36 -1.72 18.02 -0.35
C GLY A 36 -0.26 18.27 -0.74
N PHE A 37 0.61 18.65 0.20
CA PHE A 37 2.02 18.94 -0.08
C PHE A 37 2.76 17.69 -0.56
N THR A 38 3.43 17.80 -1.71
CA THR A 38 4.12 16.66 -2.35
C THR A 38 5.63 16.63 -2.11
N GLY A 39 6.17 17.65 -1.41
CA GLY A 39 7.59 17.72 -1.08
C GLY A 39 7.96 16.86 0.13
N GLU A 40 9.25 16.85 0.43
CA GLU A 40 9.86 16.10 1.52
C GLU A 40 10.28 17.03 2.67
N SER A 41 10.89 16.46 3.72
CA SER A 41 11.51 17.22 4.81
C SER A 41 10.59 18.25 5.48
N SER A 42 9.32 17.91 5.63
CA SER A 42 8.31 18.77 6.23
C SER A 42 7.50 18.02 7.27
N VAL A 43 7.00 18.74 8.26
CA VAL A 43 6.12 18.21 9.29
C VAL A 43 4.92 19.14 9.47
N LEU A 44 3.78 18.58 9.83
CA LEU A 44 2.58 19.35 10.15
C LEU A 44 2.37 19.34 11.67
N LEU A 45 2.42 20.52 12.30
CA LEU A 45 1.99 20.71 13.68
C LEU A 45 0.52 21.16 13.65
N LEU A 46 -0.37 20.28 14.12
CA LEU A 46 -1.80 20.51 14.17
C LEU A 46 -2.23 20.72 15.62
N ALA A 47 -2.81 21.89 15.91
CA ALA A 47 -3.39 22.27 17.17
C ALA A 47 -4.91 22.53 17.02
N PRO A 48 -5.67 22.75 18.09
CA PRO A 48 -7.12 22.94 18.01
C PRO A 48 -7.57 24.06 17.05
N ASP A 49 -6.81 25.14 16.97
CA ASP A 49 -7.10 26.35 16.19
C ASP A 49 -6.03 26.70 15.14
N ARG A 50 -5.03 25.83 14.94
CA ARG A 50 -3.89 26.14 14.08
C ARG A 50 -3.36 24.91 13.34
N ASP A 51 -3.05 25.12 12.06
CA ASP A 51 -2.33 24.17 11.21
C ASP A 51 -1.04 24.83 10.74
N LEU A 52 0.11 24.34 11.19
CA LEU A 52 1.41 24.91 10.86
C LEU A 52 2.25 23.87 10.11
N LEU A 53 2.51 24.11 8.83
CA LEU A 53 3.44 23.33 8.04
C LEU A 53 4.86 23.86 8.25
N ILE A 54 5.73 23.06 8.86
CA ILE A 54 7.14 23.40 9.10
C ILE A 54 7.97 22.75 8.01
N SER A 55 8.75 23.55 7.28
CA SER A 55 9.53 23.10 6.13
C SER A 55 10.81 23.92 5.97
N ASP A 56 11.51 23.79 4.84
CA ASP A 56 12.69 24.57 4.54
C ASP A 56 12.56 25.39 3.24
N GLY A 57 13.56 26.26 3.00
CA GLY A 57 13.53 27.22 1.91
C GLY A 57 13.48 26.63 0.50
N ARG A 58 13.85 25.34 0.31
CA ARG A 58 13.75 24.65 -0.98
C ARG A 58 12.31 24.53 -1.45
N PHE A 59 11.37 24.45 -0.53
CA PHE A 59 9.96 24.17 -0.79
C PHE A 59 9.05 25.41 -0.71
N THR A 60 9.56 26.60 -0.46
CA THR A 60 8.75 27.82 -0.27
C THR A 60 7.77 28.06 -1.43
N THR A 61 8.25 28.00 -2.67
CA THR A 61 7.40 28.21 -3.86
C THR A 61 6.39 27.06 -4.04
N GLN A 62 6.82 25.82 -3.85
CA GLN A 62 5.96 24.65 -3.98
C GLN A 62 4.84 24.66 -2.95
N ILE A 63 5.14 24.97 -1.70
CA ILE A 63 4.11 25.08 -0.62
C ILE A 63 3.08 26.17 -0.98
N ALA A 64 3.53 27.32 -1.47
CA ALA A 64 2.61 28.40 -1.87
C ALA A 64 1.67 27.97 -3.02
N GLN A 65 2.11 27.09 -3.90
CA GLN A 65 1.31 26.56 -5.01
C GLN A 65 0.37 25.42 -4.58
N GLU A 66 0.88 24.46 -3.80
CA GLU A 66 0.16 23.22 -3.45
C GLU A 66 -0.74 23.38 -2.21
N CYS A 67 -0.35 24.25 -1.28
CA CYS A 67 -1.04 24.47 0.01
C CYS A 67 -1.42 25.93 0.22
N PRO A 68 -2.16 26.57 -0.70
CA PRO A 68 -2.50 27.98 -0.58
C PRO A 68 -3.33 28.22 0.69
N GLY A 69 -2.90 29.18 1.51
CA GLY A 69 -3.58 29.55 2.76
C GLY A 69 -3.23 28.70 3.99
N LEU A 70 -2.40 27.66 3.83
CA LEU A 70 -1.86 26.94 4.99
C LEU A 70 -0.75 27.77 5.64
N GLU A 71 -0.79 27.95 6.96
CA GLU A 71 0.27 28.64 7.69
C GLU A 71 1.58 27.86 7.60
N THR A 72 2.69 28.58 7.39
CA THR A 72 4.00 27.96 7.18
C THR A 72 5.08 28.55 8.05
N ALA A 73 5.98 27.71 8.55
CA ALA A 73 7.24 28.08 9.17
C ALA A 73 8.40 27.56 8.34
N ILE A 74 9.07 28.45 7.61
CA ILE A 74 10.21 28.09 6.78
C ILE A 74 11.49 28.27 7.61
N ARG A 75 12.15 27.15 7.94
CA ARG A 75 13.41 27.20 8.70
C ARG A 75 14.51 27.92 7.91
N PRO A 76 15.30 28.78 8.55
CA PRO A 76 16.47 29.41 7.92
C PRO A 76 17.53 28.36 7.55
N SER A 77 18.35 28.69 6.54
CA SER A 77 19.53 27.88 6.20
C SER A 77 20.44 27.69 7.43
N GLY A 78 20.93 26.48 7.63
CA GLY A 78 21.77 26.13 8.78
C GLY A 78 21.04 25.77 10.07
N ARG A 79 19.70 25.90 10.13
CA ARG A 79 18.90 25.42 11.26
C ARG A 79 18.35 24.01 10.94
N GLU A 80 18.47 23.09 11.90
CA GLU A 80 17.89 21.76 11.78
C GLU A 80 16.35 21.80 11.91
N LEU A 81 15.66 20.83 11.28
CA LEU A 81 14.19 20.73 11.33
C LEU A 81 13.70 20.62 12.78
N ASN A 82 14.35 19.79 13.58
CA ASN A 82 13.99 19.57 14.99
C ASN A 82 14.10 20.85 15.82
N GLN A 83 15.03 21.74 15.52
CA GLN A 83 15.15 23.05 16.18
C GLN A 83 13.98 23.99 15.81
N GLU A 84 13.49 23.94 14.57
CA GLU A 84 12.34 24.74 14.16
C GLU A 84 11.03 24.18 14.75
N ILE A 85 10.90 22.85 14.83
CA ILE A 85 9.80 22.19 15.56
C ILE A 85 9.79 22.64 17.02
N ALA A 86 10.93 22.58 17.71
CA ALA A 86 11.06 23.00 19.11
C ALA A 86 10.67 24.48 19.32
N ARG A 87 11.07 25.34 18.38
CA ARG A 87 10.68 26.75 18.39
C ARG A 87 9.17 26.93 18.25
N ALA A 88 8.53 26.23 17.33
CA ALA A 88 7.09 26.28 17.14
C ALA A 88 6.34 25.78 18.36
N VAL A 89 6.76 24.65 18.94
CA VAL A 89 6.19 24.05 20.16
C VAL A 89 6.30 25.00 21.33
N THR A 90 7.46 25.62 21.55
CA THR A 90 7.71 26.60 22.62
C THR A 90 6.89 27.88 22.39
N GLY A 91 6.85 28.38 21.15
CA GLY A 91 6.10 29.59 20.78
C GLY A 91 4.59 29.43 20.96
N LEU A 92 4.06 28.23 20.93
CA LEU A 92 2.66 27.91 21.23
C LEU A 92 2.40 27.64 22.72
N GLY A 93 3.43 27.62 23.57
CA GLY A 93 3.28 27.33 24.99
C GLY A 93 2.78 25.91 25.30
N LEU A 94 3.07 24.95 24.41
CA LEU A 94 2.62 23.56 24.58
C LEU A 94 3.37 22.90 25.72
N THR A 95 2.64 22.13 26.53
CA THR A 95 3.18 21.30 27.61
C THR A 95 3.00 19.79 27.34
N ARG A 96 2.15 19.45 26.35
CA ARG A 96 1.83 18.06 25.95
C ARG A 96 1.69 17.99 24.43
N LEU A 97 2.60 17.26 23.79
CA LEU A 97 2.67 17.11 22.33
C LEU A 97 2.57 15.64 21.94
N ALA A 98 1.54 15.28 21.16
CA ALA A 98 1.47 13.99 20.50
C ALA A 98 2.42 13.96 19.28
N PHE A 99 3.02 12.81 18.97
CA PHE A 99 3.85 12.60 17.78
C PHE A 99 3.66 11.19 17.22
N GLU A 100 3.88 11.02 15.94
CA GLU A 100 3.78 9.73 15.26
C GLU A 100 4.96 8.83 15.64
N ALA A 101 4.74 7.93 16.61
CA ALA A 101 5.79 7.05 17.14
C ALA A 101 6.32 6.03 16.12
N ALA A 102 5.59 5.79 15.02
CA ALA A 102 6.01 4.87 13.97
C ALA A 102 6.96 5.52 12.94
N SER A 103 7.01 6.86 12.87
CA SER A 103 7.82 7.60 11.89
C SER A 103 9.05 8.28 12.50
N TRP A 104 9.13 8.42 13.83
CA TRP A 104 10.28 9.02 14.49
C TRP A 104 11.37 7.99 14.78
N THR A 105 12.60 8.36 14.51
CA THR A 105 13.75 7.63 15.03
C THR A 105 13.97 7.95 16.51
N VAL A 106 14.73 7.12 17.21
CA VAL A 106 15.15 7.42 18.60
C VAL A 106 15.92 8.75 18.65
N ALA A 107 16.77 9.01 17.64
CA ALA A 107 17.53 10.26 17.55
C ALA A 107 16.63 11.49 17.42
N ASP A 108 15.57 11.42 16.59
CA ASP A 108 14.60 12.52 16.50
C ASP A 108 13.89 12.76 17.81
N TYR A 109 13.44 11.69 18.48
CA TYR A 109 12.78 11.78 19.78
C TYR A 109 13.70 12.43 20.83
N GLU A 110 14.96 12.00 20.94
CA GLU A 110 15.93 12.54 21.89
C GLU A 110 16.22 14.02 21.60
N SER A 111 16.46 14.37 20.33
CA SER A 111 16.72 15.73 19.89
C SER A 111 15.59 16.68 20.25
N ILE A 112 14.32 16.30 19.99
CA ILE A 112 13.17 17.11 20.33
C ILE A 112 12.98 17.19 21.85
N ARG A 113 13.11 16.08 22.57
CA ARG A 113 12.98 16.03 24.04
C ARG A 113 13.96 16.98 24.72
N GLU A 114 15.21 17.02 24.26
CA GLU A 114 16.23 17.93 24.77
C GLU A 114 15.96 19.39 24.45
N ALA A 115 15.40 19.65 23.26
CA ALA A 115 15.09 21.01 22.80
C ALA A 115 13.85 21.61 23.47
N VAL A 116 12.92 20.79 23.99
CA VAL A 116 11.70 21.22 24.68
C VAL A 116 11.54 20.55 26.07
N PRO A 117 12.42 20.82 27.04
CA PRO A 117 12.53 20.04 28.28
C PRO A 117 11.30 20.10 29.19
N GLY A 118 10.37 21.00 28.95
CA GLY A 118 9.11 21.13 29.72
C GLY A 118 7.90 20.51 29.07
N VAL A 119 8.06 19.84 27.91
CA VAL A 119 6.97 19.28 27.13
C VAL A 119 6.90 17.76 27.27
N ALA A 120 5.76 17.24 27.69
CA ALA A 120 5.51 15.79 27.68
C ALA A 120 5.25 15.33 26.24
N LEU A 121 6.15 14.49 25.71
CA LEU A 121 6.03 13.87 24.39
C LEU A 121 5.21 12.58 24.51
N ILE A 122 4.10 12.49 23.75
CA ILE A 122 3.14 11.38 23.78
C ILE A 122 3.20 10.66 22.44
N GLY A 123 3.79 9.47 22.42
CA GLY A 123 3.85 8.64 21.19
C GLY A 123 2.49 8.07 20.85
N VAL A 124 1.95 8.43 19.67
CA VAL A 124 0.67 7.91 19.14
C VAL A 124 0.90 7.06 17.89
N ARG A 125 -0.03 6.17 17.60
CA ARG A 125 0.03 5.29 16.42
C ARG A 125 -1.33 5.24 15.73
N GLY A 126 -1.32 5.24 14.40
CA GLY A 126 -2.51 4.95 13.59
C GLY A 126 -3.54 6.08 13.54
N TRP A 127 -3.28 7.29 14.04
CA TRP A 127 -4.26 8.38 14.05
C TRP A 127 -4.61 8.87 12.64
N VAL A 128 -3.61 9.05 11.79
CA VAL A 128 -3.82 9.47 10.41
C VAL A 128 -4.12 8.26 9.53
N GLU A 129 -3.47 7.13 9.78
CA GLU A 129 -3.70 5.87 9.06
C GLU A 129 -5.15 5.38 9.20
N ALA A 130 -5.80 5.62 10.35
CA ALA A 130 -7.22 5.32 10.56
C ALA A 130 -8.13 6.14 9.62
N LEU A 131 -7.76 7.39 9.32
CA LEU A 131 -8.49 8.22 8.35
C LEU A 131 -8.27 7.74 6.92
N ARG A 132 -7.08 7.22 6.60
CA ARG A 132 -6.70 6.73 5.26
C ARG A 132 -7.33 5.37 4.92
N ARG A 133 -7.82 4.63 5.91
CA ARG A 133 -8.45 3.30 5.71
C ARG A 133 -9.66 3.37 4.78
N VAL A 134 -10.52 4.37 4.98
CA VAL A 134 -11.74 4.57 4.19
C VAL A 134 -11.48 5.67 3.18
N LYS A 135 -11.47 5.30 1.91
CA LYS A 135 -11.15 6.17 0.79
C LYS A 135 -12.38 6.98 0.35
N ASP A 136 -12.17 8.25 0.05
CA ASP A 136 -13.16 9.08 -0.63
C ASP A 136 -13.22 8.74 -2.14
N GLU A 137 -14.19 9.34 -2.86
CA GLU A 137 -14.39 9.07 -4.29
C GLU A 137 -13.18 9.44 -5.16
N GLU A 138 -12.44 10.51 -4.81
CA GLU A 138 -11.25 10.93 -5.55
C GLU A 138 -10.09 9.96 -5.31
N GLU A 139 -9.94 9.47 -4.09
CA GLU A 139 -8.96 8.45 -3.73
C GLU A 139 -9.22 7.13 -4.47
N ILE A 140 -10.48 6.70 -4.51
CA ILE A 140 -10.90 5.51 -5.26
C ILE A 140 -10.63 5.70 -6.76
N ALA A 141 -10.94 6.87 -7.32
CA ALA A 141 -10.67 7.17 -8.71
C ALA A 141 -9.17 7.12 -9.04
N ALA A 142 -8.32 7.58 -8.11
CA ALA A 142 -6.86 7.52 -8.24
C ALA A 142 -6.33 6.08 -8.16
N ILE A 143 -6.85 5.23 -7.26
CA ILE A 143 -6.53 3.80 -7.20
C ILE A 143 -6.94 3.10 -8.50
N ARG A 144 -8.14 3.35 -9.00
CA ARG A 144 -8.60 2.81 -10.30
C ARG A 144 -7.66 3.22 -11.46
N ALA A 145 -7.14 4.45 -11.43
CA ALA A 145 -6.18 4.90 -12.44
C ALA A 145 -4.85 4.15 -12.32
N ALA A 146 -4.37 3.86 -11.10
CA ALA A 146 -3.18 3.06 -10.85
C ALA A 146 -3.39 1.61 -11.33
N VAL A 147 -4.53 0.99 -11.02
CA VAL A 147 -4.89 -0.36 -11.51
C VAL A 147 -4.86 -0.40 -13.04
N ARG A 148 -5.55 0.52 -13.72
CA ARG A 148 -5.55 0.57 -15.20
C ARG A 148 -4.16 0.75 -15.78
N CYS A 149 -3.29 1.51 -15.12
CA CYS A 149 -1.91 1.68 -15.53
C CYS A 149 -1.13 0.36 -15.42
N ALA A 150 -1.28 -0.37 -14.29
CA ALA A 150 -0.67 -1.66 -14.05
C ALA A 150 -1.14 -2.72 -15.06
N GLU A 151 -2.44 -2.78 -15.36
CA GLU A 151 -3.01 -3.70 -16.33
C GLU A 151 -2.49 -3.46 -17.76
N ARG A 152 -2.41 -2.20 -18.17
CA ARG A 152 -1.86 -1.83 -19.49
C ARG A 152 -0.39 -2.20 -19.61
N ALA A 153 0.40 -1.95 -18.57
CA ALA A 153 1.82 -2.31 -18.54
C ALA A 153 2.00 -3.83 -18.65
N PHE A 154 1.23 -4.60 -17.88
CA PHE A 154 1.25 -6.05 -17.94
C PHE A 154 0.86 -6.60 -19.33
N THR A 155 -0.21 -6.06 -19.92
CA THR A 155 -0.66 -6.45 -21.28
C THR A 155 0.45 -6.25 -22.32
N MET A 156 1.16 -5.11 -22.23
CA MET A 156 2.30 -4.84 -23.14
C MET A 156 3.45 -5.82 -22.93
N VAL A 157 3.80 -6.13 -21.68
CA VAL A 157 4.88 -7.07 -21.35
C VAL A 157 4.50 -8.47 -21.77
N ARG A 158 3.28 -8.93 -21.45
CA ARG A 158 2.78 -10.25 -21.85
C ARG A 158 2.85 -10.47 -23.36
N ALA A 159 2.46 -9.47 -24.15
CA ALA A 159 2.51 -9.54 -25.61
C ALA A 159 3.94 -9.62 -26.20
N GLY A 160 4.93 -9.15 -25.43
CA GLY A 160 6.34 -9.17 -25.85
C GLY A 160 7.19 -10.26 -25.20
N LEU A 161 6.60 -11.06 -24.31
CA LEU A 161 7.33 -12.06 -23.51
C LEU A 161 7.89 -13.17 -24.39
N ARG A 162 9.15 -13.58 -24.13
CA ARG A 162 9.87 -14.60 -24.89
C ARG A 162 10.49 -15.62 -23.95
N GLU A 163 10.63 -16.86 -24.39
CA GLU A 163 11.28 -17.94 -23.63
C GLU A 163 12.70 -17.58 -23.15
N GLY A 164 13.44 -16.80 -23.95
CA GLY A 164 14.81 -16.37 -23.64
C GLY A 164 14.92 -15.23 -22.62
N ASP A 165 13.82 -14.54 -22.31
CA ASP A 165 13.82 -13.42 -21.34
C ASP A 165 14.10 -13.97 -19.95
N THR A 166 14.94 -13.28 -19.19
CA THR A 166 15.18 -13.59 -17.78
C THR A 166 14.08 -12.97 -16.89
N GLU A 167 13.94 -13.48 -15.67
CA GLU A 167 13.06 -12.84 -14.67
C GLU A 167 13.34 -11.34 -14.54
N LYS A 168 14.63 -10.96 -14.57
CA LYS A 168 15.06 -9.58 -14.47
C LYS A 168 14.66 -8.75 -15.70
N ASP A 169 14.77 -9.30 -16.90
CA ASP A 169 14.35 -8.60 -18.13
C ASP A 169 12.85 -8.30 -18.10
N VAL A 170 12.04 -9.25 -17.62
CA VAL A 170 10.58 -9.07 -17.48
C VAL A 170 10.26 -8.03 -16.41
N ALA A 171 10.94 -8.04 -15.26
CA ALA A 171 10.75 -7.03 -14.19
C ALA A 171 11.10 -5.63 -14.69
N ASP A 172 12.21 -5.45 -15.41
CA ASP A 172 12.63 -4.17 -15.99
C ASP A 172 11.64 -3.69 -17.07
N ALA A 173 11.14 -4.62 -17.88
CA ALA A 173 10.12 -4.31 -18.88
C ALA A 173 8.80 -3.85 -18.24
N LEU A 174 8.40 -4.45 -17.10
CA LEU A 174 7.24 -4.01 -16.32
C LEU A 174 7.44 -2.60 -15.76
N GLU A 175 8.56 -2.31 -15.10
CA GLU A 175 8.85 -0.95 -14.59
C GLU A 175 8.85 0.09 -15.70
N GLY A 176 9.48 -0.21 -16.83
CA GLY A 176 9.46 0.65 -18.01
C GLY A 176 8.05 0.81 -18.60
N GLY A 177 7.26 -0.25 -18.61
CA GLY A 177 5.87 -0.27 -19.04
C GLY A 177 4.97 0.58 -18.16
N LEU A 178 5.09 0.45 -16.83
CA LEU A 178 4.36 1.26 -15.86
C LEU A 178 4.58 2.75 -16.08
N ARG A 179 5.82 3.20 -16.22
CA ARG A 179 6.16 4.60 -16.51
C ARG A 179 5.56 5.07 -17.84
N ARG A 180 5.63 4.26 -18.91
CA ARG A 180 5.02 4.59 -20.21
C ARG A 180 3.49 4.67 -20.13
N CYS A 181 2.86 3.92 -19.22
CA CYS A 181 1.43 3.97 -18.98
C CYS A 181 0.98 5.10 -18.05
N GLY A 182 1.91 5.93 -17.54
CA GLY A 182 1.61 7.12 -16.75
C GLY A 182 1.84 6.96 -15.25
N ALA A 183 2.34 5.82 -14.77
CA ALA A 183 2.77 5.69 -13.38
C ALA A 183 4.03 6.52 -13.10
N THR A 184 4.15 7.02 -11.88
CA THR A 184 5.37 7.69 -11.40
C THR A 184 6.48 6.68 -11.09
N ALA A 185 6.10 5.49 -10.62
CA ALA A 185 6.98 4.37 -10.32
C ALA A 185 6.17 3.06 -10.25
N ALA A 186 6.83 1.93 -10.06
CA ALA A 186 6.18 0.73 -9.52
C ALA A 186 5.75 0.97 -8.07
N SER A 187 4.71 0.28 -7.60
CA SER A 187 4.26 0.34 -6.20
C SER A 187 5.29 -0.26 -5.24
N PHE A 188 5.98 -1.26 -5.73
CA PHE A 188 7.09 -2.02 -5.12
C PHE A 188 7.94 -2.62 -6.25
N PRO A 189 9.16 -3.13 -5.97
CA PRO A 189 9.95 -3.86 -6.97
C PRO A 189 9.17 -5.06 -7.48
N PRO A 190 8.88 -5.18 -8.80
CA PRO A 190 8.11 -6.30 -9.33
C PRO A 190 8.73 -7.65 -8.99
N ILE A 191 7.90 -8.61 -8.63
CA ILE A 191 8.29 -10.00 -8.45
C ILE A 191 8.03 -10.72 -9.77
N VAL A 192 9.06 -11.36 -10.32
CA VAL A 192 8.95 -12.26 -11.46
C VAL A 192 9.68 -13.53 -11.08
N ALA A 193 8.96 -14.65 -11.01
CA ALA A 193 9.49 -15.89 -10.47
C ALA A 193 9.12 -17.08 -11.37
N VAL A 194 10.14 -17.68 -11.98
CA VAL A 194 10.00 -18.79 -12.91
C VAL A 194 10.05 -20.12 -12.17
N GLY A 195 9.05 -20.97 -12.38
CA GLY A 195 9.01 -22.33 -11.83
C GLY A 195 9.29 -22.38 -10.33
N VAL A 196 10.37 -23.03 -9.93
CA VAL A 196 10.75 -23.23 -8.52
C VAL A 196 10.98 -21.94 -7.76
N ASN A 197 11.41 -20.85 -8.40
CA ASN A 197 11.59 -19.57 -7.76
C ASN A 197 10.26 -19.00 -7.22
N ALA A 198 9.15 -19.35 -7.84
CA ALA A 198 7.82 -18.95 -7.39
C ALA A 198 7.41 -19.60 -6.04
N ALA A 199 8.17 -20.56 -5.52
CA ALA A 199 7.98 -21.07 -4.16
C ALA A 199 8.34 -20.03 -3.08
N LEU A 200 8.99 -18.93 -3.46
CA LEU A 200 9.32 -17.83 -2.57
C LEU A 200 8.28 -16.70 -2.77
N PRO A 201 7.41 -16.42 -1.80
CA PRO A 201 6.39 -15.35 -1.93
C PRO A 201 6.97 -14.00 -2.32
N HIS A 202 8.17 -13.67 -1.83
CA HIS A 202 8.92 -12.44 -2.13
C HIS A 202 10.19 -12.73 -2.94
N ALA A 203 10.08 -13.54 -3.99
CA ALA A 203 11.18 -13.84 -4.89
C ALA A 203 11.77 -12.56 -5.49
N ARG A 204 13.10 -12.55 -5.65
CA ARG A 204 13.79 -11.47 -6.36
C ARG A 204 14.10 -11.92 -7.77
N PRO A 205 13.74 -11.15 -8.81
CA PRO A 205 14.03 -11.49 -10.19
C PRO A 205 15.53 -11.70 -10.43
N THR A 206 15.89 -12.84 -10.99
CA THR A 206 17.28 -13.21 -11.28
C THR A 206 17.64 -12.92 -12.74
N THR A 207 18.93 -12.80 -13.03
CA THR A 207 19.48 -12.67 -14.39
C THR A 207 19.76 -14.02 -15.03
N THR A 208 19.44 -15.14 -14.38
CA THR A 208 19.79 -16.51 -14.80
C THR A 208 18.59 -17.35 -15.15
N ALA A 209 17.52 -17.33 -14.34
CA ALA A 209 16.29 -18.05 -14.64
C ALA A 209 15.54 -17.39 -15.80
N ARG A 210 15.16 -18.20 -16.79
CA ARG A 210 14.49 -17.74 -18.02
C ARG A 210 13.06 -18.24 -18.07
N ILE A 211 12.22 -17.50 -18.78
CA ILE A 211 10.80 -17.83 -18.96
C ILE A 211 10.60 -19.24 -19.52
N GLY A 212 11.46 -19.69 -20.45
CA GLY A 212 11.41 -21.03 -21.02
C GLY A 212 11.97 -22.15 -20.14
N ASP A 213 12.55 -21.85 -18.97
CA ASP A 213 13.12 -22.87 -18.09
C ASP A 213 12.05 -23.67 -17.31
N ALA A 214 10.79 -23.20 -17.27
CA ALA A 214 9.70 -23.85 -16.56
C ALA A 214 8.35 -23.68 -17.29
N ASP A 215 7.35 -24.45 -16.87
CA ASP A 215 6.01 -24.41 -17.47
C ASP A 215 5.18 -23.19 -17.06
N PHE A 216 5.64 -22.39 -16.07
CA PHE A 216 4.92 -21.20 -15.61
C PHE A 216 5.83 -20.15 -14.97
N VAL A 217 5.36 -18.92 -14.98
CA VAL A 217 5.95 -17.77 -14.27
C VAL A 217 4.89 -17.05 -13.43
N LEU A 218 5.22 -16.76 -12.18
CA LEU A 218 4.46 -15.88 -11.33
C LEU A 218 4.97 -14.45 -11.52
N ILE A 219 4.04 -13.52 -11.72
CA ILE A 219 4.33 -12.09 -11.88
C ILE A 219 3.44 -11.33 -10.90
N ASP A 220 4.08 -10.55 -10.02
CA ASP A 220 3.43 -9.69 -9.05
C ASP A 220 3.97 -8.27 -9.22
N TRP A 221 3.05 -7.32 -9.43
CA TRP A 221 3.38 -5.95 -9.81
C TRP A 221 2.28 -4.97 -9.43
N GLY A 222 2.65 -3.71 -9.28
CA GLY A 222 1.70 -2.65 -9.07
C GLY A 222 2.20 -1.32 -9.61
N ALA A 223 1.29 -0.40 -9.88
CA ALA A 223 1.57 0.95 -10.33
C ALA A 223 1.44 1.95 -9.18
N SER A 224 2.40 2.84 -9.04
CA SER A 224 2.28 4.03 -8.19
C SER A 224 1.80 5.20 -9.03
N GLY A 225 0.57 5.65 -8.80
CA GLY A 225 0.03 6.88 -9.36
C GLY A 225 0.47 8.11 -8.55
N GLN A 226 -0.35 9.18 -8.52
CA GLN A 226 -0.11 10.37 -7.71
C GLN A 226 -1.24 10.53 -6.66
N PRO A 227 -1.06 10.07 -5.45
CA PRO A 227 -0.03 9.25 -4.80
C PRO A 227 -0.44 7.78 -4.59
N TYR A 228 -1.59 7.35 -5.15
CA TYR A 228 -2.22 6.05 -4.84
C TYR A 228 -1.59 4.90 -5.62
N LYS A 229 -1.66 3.72 -5.04
CA LYS A 229 -1.02 2.50 -5.52
C LYS A 229 -2.05 1.45 -5.94
N SER A 230 -1.60 0.47 -6.73
CA SER A 230 -2.30 -0.78 -7.04
C SER A 230 -1.41 -1.97 -6.76
N ASP A 231 -2.02 -3.15 -6.66
CA ASP A 231 -1.35 -4.42 -6.38
C ASP A 231 -2.03 -5.56 -7.14
N LEU A 232 -1.27 -6.34 -7.89
CA LEU A 232 -1.81 -7.42 -8.72
C LEU A 232 -0.82 -8.57 -8.85
N THR A 233 -1.31 -9.81 -8.77
CA THR A 233 -0.53 -10.99 -9.10
C THR A 233 -1.25 -11.85 -10.13
N ARG A 234 -0.51 -12.32 -11.14
CA ARG A 234 -0.93 -13.33 -12.12
C ARG A 234 0.15 -14.39 -12.31
N VAL A 235 -0.31 -15.58 -12.67
CA VAL A 235 0.59 -16.65 -13.12
C VAL A 235 0.31 -16.88 -14.60
N LEU A 236 1.35 -16.86 -15.44
CA LEU A 236 1.26 -17.21 -16.84
C LEU A 236 1.82 -18.61 -17.06
N VAL A 237 1.15 -19.40 -17.88
CA VAL A 237 1.62 -20.72 -18.32
C VAL A 237 2.46 -20.53 -19.57
N THR A 238 3.72 -20.89 -19.49
CA THR A 238 4.75 -20.75 -20.53
C THR A 238 5.08 -22.06 -21.24
N GLY A 239 4.58 -23.17 -20.69
CA GLY A 239 4.77 -24.50 -21.20
C GLY A 239 3.48 -25.34 -21.14
N LYS A 240 3.57 -26.56 -20.61
CA LYS A 240 2.43 -27.49 -20.53
C LYS A 240 1.68 -27.35 -19.21
N VAL A 241 0.36 -27.25 -19.26
CA VAL A 241 -0.50 -27.37 -18.08
C VAL A 241 -0.45 -28.81 -17.55
N SER A 242 0.36 -29.03 -16.51
CA SER A 242 0.37 -30.32 -15.82
C SER A 242 -0.89 -30.52 -14.96
N PRO A 243 -1.34 -31.75 -14.67
CA PRO A 243 -2.46 -31.98 -13.74
C PRO A 243 -2.23 -31.36 -12.36
N LYS A 244 -1.00 -31.40 -11.86
CA LYS A 244 -0.62 -30.77 -10.59
C LYS A 244 -0.82 -29.25 -10.64
N PHE A 245 -0.32 -28.59 -11.69
CA PHE A 245 -0.51 -27.15 -11.88
C PHE A 245 -2.00 -26.79 -11.93
N ALA A 246 -2.77 -27.50 -12.77
CA ALA A 246 -4.20 -27.25 -12.92
C ALA A 246 -4.96 -27.41 -11.60
N THR A 247 -4.61 -28.40 -10.78
CA THR A 247 -5.22 -28.62 -9.47
C THR A 247 -4.92 -27.45 -8.50
N ILE A 248 -3.64 -27.08 -8.37
CA ILE A 248 -3.22 -26.00 -7.45
C ILE A 248 -3.79 -24.65 -7.92
N TYR A 249 -3.73 -24.37 -9.22
CA TYR A 249 -4.27 -23.13 -9.80
C TYR A 249 -5.76 -22.98 -9.51
N ARG A 250 -6.56 -24.02 -9.76
CA ARG A 250 -8.00 -24.01 -9.48
C ARG A 250 -8.29 -23.88 -7.98
N THR A 251 -7.48 -24.49 -7.13
CA THR A 251 -7.62 -24.34 -5.67
C THR A 251 -7.41 -22.89 -5.24
N VAL A 252 -6.32 -22.24 -5.70
CA VAL A 252 -6.03 -20.84 -5.40
C VAL A 252 -7.11 -19.92 -5.97
N LEU A 253 -7.54 -20.14 -7.21
CA LEU A 253 -8.60 -19.34 -7.84
C LEU A 253 -9.91 -19.47 -7.08
N THR A 254 -10.31 -20.70 -6.71
CA THR A 254 -11.53 -20.92 -5.92
C THR A 254 -11.46 -20.24 -4.55
N ALA A 255 -10.31 -20.33 -3.88
CA ALA A 255 -10.08 -19.65 -2.60
C ALA A 255 -10.24 -18.12 -2.74
N GLN A 256 -9.65 -17.55 -3.79
CA GLN A 256 -9.72 -16.12 -4.07
C GLN A 256 -11.16 -15.68 -4.39
N GLU A 257 -11.86 -16.39 -5.25
CA GLU A 257 -13.23 -16.07 -5.64
C GLU A 257 -14.21 -16.16 -4.46
N GLN A 258 -14.08 -17.18 -3.60
CA GLN A 258 -14.90 -17.31 -2.39
C GLN A 258 -14.63 -16.18 -1.39
N ALA A 259 -13.36 -15.80 -1.20
CA ALA A 259 -13.00 -14.67 -0.35
C ALA A 259 -13.57 -13.35 -0.90
N ILE A 260 -13.39 -13.08 -2.20
CA ILE A 260 -13.98 -11.90 -2.86
C ILE A 260 -15.49 -11.91 -2.68
N ALA A 261 -16.14 -13.06 -2.85
CA ALA A 261 -17.60 -13.19 -2.73
C ALA A 261 -18.13 -12.79 -1.34
N ALA A 262 -17.34 -12.92 -0.29
CA ALA A 262 -17.70 -12.59 1.07
C ALA A 262 -17.51 -11.11 1.43
N ILE A 263 -16.80 -10.33 0.63
CA ILE A 263 -16.51 -8.92 0.92
C ILE A 263 -17.77 -8.08 0.87
N ARG A 264 -18.08 -7.42 2.00
CA ARG A 264 -19.10 -6.40 2.17
C ARG A 264 -18.88 -5.65 3.48
N PRO A 265 -19.49 -4.47 3.68
CA PRO A 265 -19.41 -3.75 4.97
C PRO A 265 -19.86 -4.61 6.15
N GLY A 266 -19.17 -4.48 7.27
CA GLY A 266 -19.46 -5.18 8.54
C GLY A 266 -18.91 -6.60 8.65
N VAL A 267 -18.33 -7.17 7.58
CA VAL A 267 -17.69 -8.48 7.65
C VAL A 267 -16.33 -8.36 8.35
N PRO A 268 -16.03 -9.23 9.35
CA PRO A 268 -14.70 -9.30 9.93
C PRO A 268 -13.63 -9.71 8.91
N ALA A 269 -12.52 -8.99 8.84
CA ALA A 269 -11.41 -9.28 7.94
C ALA A 269 -10.84 -10.70 8.14
N GLN A 270 -10.78 -11.17 9.40
CA GLN A 270 -10.39 -12.55 9.73
C GLN A 270 -11.35 -13.61 9.15
N GLN A 271 -12.64 -13.31 8.98
CA GLN A 271 -13.60 -14.24 8.38
C GLN A 271 -13.35 -14.41 6.89
N VAL A 272 -12.98 -13.34 6.19
CA VAL A 272 -12.62 -13.39 4.76
C VAL A 272 -11.35 -14.22 4.56
N ASP A 273 -10.32 -14.02 5.41
CA ASP A 273 -9.10 -14.86 5.41
C ASP A 273 -9.43 -16.34 5.65
N ALA A 274 -10.29 -16.64 6.64
CA ALA A 274 -10.67 -18.01 6.98
C ALA A 274 -11.36 -18.75 5.82
N LEU A 275 -12.16 -18.07 5.00
CA LEU A 275 -12.82 -18.68 3.83
C LEU A 275 -11.79 -19.17 2.80
N ALA A 276 -10.84 -18.33 2.42
CA ALA A 276 -9.78 -18.73 1.48
C ALA A 276 -8.93 -19.86 2.05
N ARG A 277 -8.56 -19.75 3.32
CA ARG A 277 -7.72 -20.73 4.01
C ARG A 277 -8.40 -22.08 4.10
N THR A 278 -9.69 -22.12 4.39
CA THR A 278 -10.48 -23.37 4.43
C THR A 278 -10.47 -24.12 3.10
N VAL A 279 -10.56 -23.42 1.97
CA VAL A 279 -10.47 -24.02 0.62
C VAL A 279 -9.10 -24.66 0.40
N ILE A 280 -8.04 -23.95 0.77
CA ILE A 280 -6.66 -24.42 0.59
C ILE A 280 -6.36 -25.61 1.50
N GLU A 281 -6.81 -25.57 2.77
CA GLU A 281 -6.68 -26.65 3.74
C GLU A 281 -7.43 -27.90 3.29
N ALA A 282 -8.67 -27.76 2.80
CA ALA A 282 -9.48 -28.88 2.31
C ALA A 282 -8.83 -29.57 1.08
N ALA A 283 -8.04 -28.85 0.30
CA ALA A 283 -7.27 -29.40 -0.81
C ALA A 283 -5.93 -30.03 -0.38
N GLY A 284 -5.58 -30.02 0.91
CA GLY A 284 -4.37 -30.62 1.47
C GLY A 284 -3.13 -29.70 1.39
N TYR A 285 -3.32 -28.39 1.16
CA TYR A 285 -2.21 -27.42 1.02
C TYR A 285 -2.16 -26.39 2.15
N GLY A 286 -2.82 -26.62 3.29
CA GLY A 286 -2.89 -25.66 4.40
C GLY A 286 -1.54 -25.17 4.91
N ASP A 287 -0.55 -26.06 5.02
CA ASP A 287 0.81 -25.74 5.48
C ASP A 287 1.63 -24.92 4.47
N PHE A 288 1.12 -24.71 3.27
CA PHE A 288 1.78 -24.01 2.17
C PHE A 288 1.17 -22.64 1.87
N PHE A 289 0.29 -22.13 2.74
CA PHE A 289 -0.26 -20.78 2.74
C PHE A 289 0.01 -20.10 4.07
N ASP A 290 1.18 -19.48 4.21
CA ASP A 290 1.71 -18.97 5.48
C ASP A 290 1.74 -17.43 5.57
N HIS A 291 0.97 -16.71 4.74
CA HIS A 291 0.77 -15.27 4.88
C HIS A 291 -0.70 -14.90 5.06
N GLY A 292 -1.01 -13.64 5.33
CA GLY A 292 -2.38 -13.14 5.35
C GLY A 292 -3.00 -13.18 3.97
N LEU A 293 -4.33 -13.28 3.90
CA LEU A 293 -5.06 -13.25 2.64
C LEU A 293 -4.87 -11.94 1.86
N GLY A 294 -4.55 -10.82 2.56
CA GLY A 294 -4.37 -9.54 1.92
C GLY A 294 -4.30 -8.38 2.92
N HIS A 295 -4.31 -7.18 2.37
CA HIS A 295 -4.14 -5.93 3.11
C HIS A 295 -4.86 -4.76 2.43
N GLY A 296 -5.02 -3.65 3.13
CA GLY A 296 -5.46 -2.40 2.53
C GLY A 296 -4.42 -1.84 1.57
N VAL A 297 -4.90 -1.21 0.51
CA VAL A 297 -4.09 -0.47 -0.46
C VAL A 297 -4.55 0.98 -0.52
N GLY A 298 -3.60 1.91 -0.66
CA GLY A 298 -3.88 3.34 -0.76
C GLY A 298 -2.66 4.14 -1.16
N MET A 299 -2.30 5.13 -0.38
CA MET A 299 -1.06 5.90 -0.57
C MET A 299 0.18 5.07 -0.24
N GLU A 300 0.05 4.09 0.64
CA GLU A 300 1.06 3.07 0.90
C GLU A 300 0.59 1.73 0.36
N ILE A 301 1.54 0.89 -0.04
CA ILE A 301 1.19 -0.43 -0.60
C ILE A 301 0.52 -1.29 0.48
N HIS A 302 1.00 -1.23 1.69
CA HIS A 302 0.47 -1.96 2.82
C HIS A 302 -0.18 -1.02 3.84
N GLU A 303 -1.50 -0.94 3.81
CA GLU A 303 -2.31 -0.20 4.78
C GLU A 303 -3.23 -1.14 5.60
N ALA A 304 -3.93 -0.58 6.57
CA ALA A 304 -5.07 -1.25 7.20
C ALA A 304 -6.31 -1.21 6.25
N PRO A 305 -7.21 -2.21 6.33
CA PRO A 305 -7.19 -3.36 7.25
C PRO A 305 -6.18 -4.44 6.83
N ARG A 306 -5.88 -5.38 7.75
CA ARG A 306 -5.15 -6.61 7.43
C ARG A 306 -6.12 -7.78 7.38
N LEU A 307 -6.17 -8.51 6.27
CA LEU A 307 -6.97 -9.72 6.14
C LEU A 307 -6.10 -10.92 6.51
N ARG A 308 -6.18 -11.33 7.78
CA ARG A 308 -5.39 -12.44 8.35
C ARG A 308 -6.10 -13.08 9.54
N LYS A 309 -5.61 -14.23 10.02
CA LYS A 309 -6.19 -15.05 11.11
C LYS A 309 -6.59 -14.25 12.36
N GLU A 310 -5.82 -13.25 12.74
CA GLU A 310 -6.02 -12.52 14.01
C GLU A 310 -6.33 -11.04 13.79
N SER A 311 -6.96 -10.70 12.68
CA SER A 311 -7.31 -9.31 12.41
C SER A 311 -8.51 -8.88 13.25
N PRO A 312 -8.42 -7.75 14.00
CA PRO A 312 -9.55 -7.17 14.70
C PRO A 312 -10.44 -6.31 13.78
N ASP A 313 -10.04 -6.12 12.52
CA ASP A 313 -10.66 -5.17 11.62
C ASP A 313 -12.01 -5.65 11.10
N LEU A 314 -12.96 -4.72 10.98
CA LEU A 314 -14.19 -4.88 10.21
C LEU A 314 -14.02 -4.17 8.87
N LEU A 315 -14.56 -4.76 7.81
CA LEU A 315 -14.59 -4.11 6.50
C LEU A 315 -15.65 -3.00 6.50
N GLU A 316 -15.30 -1.86 5.92
CA GLU A 316 -16.17 -0.69 5.80
C GLU A 316 -16.23 -0.24 4.34
N ALA A 317 -17.37 0.31 3.93
CA ALA A 317 -17.50 0.89 2.58
C ALA A 317 -16.44 1.99 2.36
N GLY A 318 -15.81 1.99 1.19
CA GLY A 318 -14.67 2.85 0.86
C GLY A 318 -13.30 2.24 1.14
N MET A 319 -13.19 1.11 1.82
CA MET A 319 -11.93 0.40 1.93
C MET A 319 -11.56 -0.27 0.60
N VAL A 320 -10.28 -0.23 0.23
CA VAL A 320 -9.73 -1.01 -0.88
C VAL A 320 -8.73 -1.99 -0.30
N VAL A 321 -8.88 -3.27 -0.65
CA VAL A 321 -8.07 -4.37 -0.10
C VAL A 321 -7.59 -5.29 -1.21
N THR A 322 -6.41 -5.90 -1.04
CA THR A 322 -5.96 -7.02 -1.86
C THR A 322 -6.61 -8.32 -1.42
N ILE A 323 -6.84 -9.24 -2.35
CA ILE A 323 -7.24 -10.63 -2.10
C ILE A 323 -6.31 -11.53 -2.88
N GLU A 324 -5.33 -12.10 -2.18
CA GLU A 324 -4.12 -12.71 -2.75
C GLU A 324 -3.75 -14.08 -2.16
N PRO A 325 -4.68 -15.05 -2.08
CA PRO A 325 -4.30 -16.37 -1.59
C PRO A 325 -3.21 -16.98 -2.45
N GLY A 326 -2.31 -17.75 -1.83
CA GLY A 326 -1.22 -18.42 -2.52
C GLY A 326 -0.92 -19.80 -1.95
N ILE A 327 -0.34 -20.67 -2.78
CA ILE A 327 0.19 -21.98 -2.40
C ILE A 327 1.63 -22.05 -2.90
N TYR A 328 2.58 -22.26 -1.99
CA TYR A 328 4.01 -22.23 -2.27
C TYR A 328 4.65 -23.57 -1.87
N LEU A 329 4.99 -24.38 -2.87
CA LEU A 329 5.56 -25.72 -2.65
C LEU A 329 7.07 -25.67 -2.87
N PRO A 330 7.88 -25.96 -1.85
CA PRO A 330 9.31 -26.17 -2.05
C PRO A 330 9.57 -27.16 -3.18
N ASP A 331 10.63 -26.95 -3.94
CA ASP A 331 11.06 -27.79 -5.05
C ASP A 331 10.10 -27.87 -6.26
N TRP A 332 8.98 -27.12 -6.25
CA TRP A 332 8.04 -27.07 -7.38
C TRP A 332 7.74 -25.65 -7.85
N GLY A 333 7.41 -24.76 -6.95
CA GLY A 333 7.03 -23.38 -7.24
C GLY A 333 5.82 -22.90 -6.47
N GLY A 334 5.24 -21.78 -6.88
CA GLY A 334 4.09 -21.18 -6.22
C GLY A 334 3.08 -20.59 -7.18
N ILE A 335 1.84 -20.55 -6.73
CA ILE A 335 0.73 -19.89 -7.41
C ILE A 335 0.11 -18.89 -6.44
N ARG A 336 0.04 -17.61 -6.83
CA ARG A 336 -0.73 -16.55 -6.21
C ARG A 336 -1.62 -15.90 -7.27
N ILE A 337 -2.87 -15.62 -6.92
CA ILE A 337 -3.81 -14.87 -7.77
C ILE A 337 -4.36 -13.75 -6.91
N GLU A 338 -4.24 -12.51 -7.39
CA GLU A 338 -4.53 -11.32 -6.61
C GLU A 338 -5.32 -10.30 -7.40
N ASP A 339 -6.26 -9.67 -6.74
CA ASP A 339 -7.00 -8.52 -7.23
C ASP A 339 -7.14 -7.44 -6.14
N ASP A 340 -7.11 -6.17 -6.55
CA ASP A 340 -7.59 -5.04 -5.74
C ASP A 340 -9.11 -5.03 -5.71
N VAL A 341 -9.70 -4.99 -4.52
CA VAL A 341 -11.16 -5.05 -4.30
C VAL A 341 -11.63 -3.86 -3.47
N LEU A 342 -12.55 -3.08 -4.00
CA LEU A 342 -13.25 -2.02 -3.30
C LEU A 342 -14.44 -2.61 -2.52
N VAL A 343 -14.55 -2.29 -1.25
CA VAL A 343 -15.75 -2.51 -0.45
C VAL A 343 -16.76 -1.41 -0.77
N THR A 344 -17.86 -1.75 -1.42
CA THR A 344 -18.94 -0.81 -1.75
C THR A 344 -20.02 -0.78 -0.66
N PRO A 345 -20.92 0.22 -0.62
CA PRO A 345 -22.01 0.24 0.35
C PRO A 345 -22.87 -1.04 0.36
N ASP A 346 -23.07 -1.65 -0.82
CA ASP A 346 -23.95 -2.80 -1.01
C ASP A 346 -23.19 -4.12 -1.20
N GLY A 347 -21.86 -4.11 -1.13
CA GLY A 347 -21.06 -5.32 -1.33
C GLY A 347 -19.62 -5.02 -1.71
N ARG A 348 -19.24 -5.30 -2.95
CA ARG A 348 -17.87 -5.17 -3.43
C ARG A 348 -17.81 -4.88 -4.93
N GLU A 349 -16.66 -4.37 -5.36
CA GLU A 349 -16.26 -4.24 -6.75
C GLU A 349 -14.81 -4.68 -6.91
N VAL A 350 -14.54 -5.58 -7.84
CA VAL A 350 -13.17 -5.94 -8.23
C VAL A 350 -12.65 -4.85 -9.17
N LEU A 351 -11.54 -4.22 -8.80
CA LEU A 351 -10.98 -3.10 -9.57
C LEU A 351 -10.09 -3.56 -10.72
N SER A 352 -9.53 -4.75 -10.62
CA SER A 352 -8.63 -5.36 -11.61
C SER A 352 -9.40 -6.27 -12.57
N HIS A 353 -9.09 -6.17 -13.87
CA HIS A 353 -9.83 -6.83 -14.94
C HIS A 353 -8.97 -7.80 -15.79
N ILE A 354 -7.67 -7.97 -15.46
CA ILE A 354 -6.82 -8.96 -16.12
C ILE A 354 -7.43 -10.36 -15.91
N PRO A 355 -7.74 -11.09 -17.00
CA PRO A 355 -8.33 -12.41 -16.90
C PRO A 355 -7.48 -13.37 -16.05
N LYS A 356 -8.17 -14.23 -15.29
CA LYS A 356 -7.57 -15.18 -14.35
C LYS A 356 -8.12 -16.59 -14.44
N SER A 357 -8.93 -16.91 -15.48
CA SER A 357 -9.30 -18.30 -15.74
C SER A 357 -8.08 -19.09 -16.23
N LEU A 358 -8.04 -20.39 -15.95
CA LEU A 358 -6.91 -21.25 -16.36
C LEU A 358 -6.64 -21.19 -17.87
N ASP A 359 -7.69 -21.07 -18.68
CA ASP A 359 -7.56 -20.97 -20.13
C ASP A 359 -6.99 -19.63 -20.59
N SER A 360 -7.26 -18.54 -19.84
CA SER A 360 -6.81 -17.19 -20.20
C SER A 360 -5.35 -16.89 -19.84
N VAL A 361 -4.74 -17.71 -18.98
CA VAL A 361 -3.35 -17.54 -18.53
C VAL A 361 -2.34 -18.35 -19.35
N GLN A 362 -2.81 -19.15 -20.29
CA GLN A 362 -1.92 -19.81 -21.25
C GLN A 362 -1.34 -18.77 -22.22
N MET A 363 -0.07 -18.92 -22.53
CA MET A 363 0.57 -18.17 -23.59
C MET A 363 0.43 -18.94 -24.90
N ASP A 364 0.17 -18.21 -25.99
CA ASP A 364 0.07 -18.76 -27.35
C ASP A 364 1.43 -19.18 -27.87
#